data_a4f3904a880369bd7d5d0790880d058b
#
_entry.id   a4f3904a880369bd7d5d0790880d058b
#
_cell.length_a   1.000
_cell.length_b   1.000
_cell.length_c   1.000
_cell.angle_alpha   90.00
_cell.angle_beta   90.00
_cell.angle_gamma   90.00
#
_symmetry.space_group_name_H-M   'P 1'
#
loop_
_entity.id
_entity.type
_entity.pdbx_description
1 polymer ?
#
loop_
_entity_poly.entity_id
_entity_poly.type
_entity_poly.pdbx_seq_one_letter_code
_entity_poly.pdbx_strand_id
1 'polypeptide(L)'
;MIHKITALKNFSLITLLFSSLLSSNQAIVIDVRSLEEVKTGIIESAVHIEWTEISEEINRLNLQKEQSIFLYCRSGNRSGKAEIALENIGFTNVVNLGGIKDAAKTLDKKIVEYSE
;
A
#
# COMPACT_ATOMS: atom_id res chain seq x y z
N MET A 1 13.01 -15.03 42.40
CA MET A 1 12.59 -15.88 41.26
C MET A 1 11.31 -15.42 40.62
N ILE A 2 10.26 -15.15 41.39
CA ILE A 2 8.95 -14.69 40.86
C ILE A 2 9.08 -13.35 40.10
N HIS A 3 9.91 -12.43 40.57
CA HIS A 3 10.15 -11.13 39.95
C HIS A 3 10.79 -11.24 38.55
N LYS A 4 11.65 -12.21 38.32
CA LYS A 4 12.30 -12.45 37.02
C LYS A 4 11.29 -12.92 35.97
N ILE A 5 10.34 -13.76 36.36
CA ILE A 5 9.28 -14.26 35.46
C ILE A 5 8.34 -13.12 35.05
N THR A 6 7.98 -12.25 35.99
CA THR A 6 7.12 -11.09 35.73
C THR A 6 7.78 -10.11 34.75
N ALA A 7 9.08 -9.86 34.92
CA ALA A 7 9.85 -8.98 34.02
C ALA A 7 9.90 -9.55 32.59
N LEU A 8 10.06 -10.86 32.42
CA LEU A 8 10.06 -11.52 31.12
C LEU A 8 8.71 -11.40 30.42
N LYS A 9 7.60 -11.53 31.17
CA LYS A 9 6.26 -11.34 30.60
C LYS A 9 6.04 -9.93 30.07
N ASN A 10 6.47 -8.92 30.80
CA ASN A 10 6.34 -7.52 30.41
C ASN A 10 7.17 -7.21 29.16
N PHE A 11 8.37 -7.76 29.07
CA PHE A 11 9.25 -7.63 27.92
C PHE A 11 8.60 -8.22 26.65
N SER A 12 7.97 -9.39 26.77
CA SER A 12 7.28 -10.05 25.67
C SER A 12 6.13 -9.20 25.11
N LEU A 13 5.34 -8.58 25.99
CA LEU A 13 4.26 -7.69 25.60
C LEU A 13 4.75 -6.47 24.83
N ILE A 14 5.82 -5.84 25.27
CA ILE A 14 6.44 -4.68 24.60
C ILE A 14 6.90 -5.07 23.19
N THR A 15 7.50 -6.24 23.01
CA THR A 15 7.96 -6.71 21.71
C THR A 15 6.79 -6.89 20.75
N LEU A 16 5.66 -7.45 21.19
CA LEU A 16 4.47 -7.63 20.37
C LEU A 16 3.88 -6.28 19.92
N LEU A 17 3.79 -5.30 20.81
CA LEU A 17 3.29 -3.96 20.48
C LEU A 17 4.18 -3.28 19.44
N PHE A 18 5.49 -3.41 19.57
CA PHE A 18 6.44 -2.84 18.63
C PHE A 18 6.30 -3.45 17.24
N SER A 19 6.13 -4.76 17.14
CA SER A 19 5.90 -5.45 15.87
C SER A 19 4.62 -4.99 15.18
N SER A 20 3.55 -4.78 15.95
CA SER A 20 2.27 -4.26 15.44
C SER A 20 2.43 -2.86 14.84
N LEU A 21 3.15 -1.98 15.51
CA LEU A 21 3.42 -0.63 15.04
C LEU A 21 4.24 -0.63 13.74
N LEU A 22 5.24 -1.50 13.62
CA LEU A 22 6.03 -1.65 12.40
C LEU A 22 5.17 -2.11 11.23
N SER A 23 4.24 -3.07 11.45
CA SER A 23 3.34 -3.56 10.42
C SER A 23 2.42 -2.47 9.87
N SER A 24 1.95 -1.56 10.74
CA SER A 24 1.04 -0.46 10.34
C SER A 24 1.73 0.59 9.48
N ASN A 25 3.07 0.61 9.42
CA ASN A 25 3.85 1.58 8.66
C ASN A 25 4.25 1.08 7.26
N GLN A 26 3.84 -0.11 6.87
CA GLN A 26 4.14 -0.62 5.53
C GLN A 26 3.38 0.17 4.47
N ALA A 27 4.06 0.45 3.36
CA ALA A 27 3.46 1.13 2.23
C ALA A 27 2.37 0.26 1.59
N ILE A 28 1.29 0.91 1.17
CA ILE A 28 0.25 0.28 0.38
C ILE A 28 0.54 0.56 -1.09
N VAL A 29 0.53 -0.47 -1.92
CA VAL A 29 0.73 -0.34 -3.36
C VAL A 29 -0.61 -0.51 -4.05
N ILE A 30 -0.97 0.45 -4.91
CA ILE A 30 -2.26 0.44 -5.60
C ILE A 30 -2.02 0.48 -7.11
N ASP A 31 -2.57 -0.50 -7.80
CA ASP A 31 -2.66 -0.53 -9.26
C ASP A 31 -3.92 0.24 -9.66
N VAL A 32 -3.76 1.33 -10.39
CA VAL A 32 -4.88 2.19 -10.75
C VAL A 32 -5.33 2.00 -12.21
N ARG A 33 -4.88 0.92 -12.85
CA ARG A 33 -5.27 0.59 -14.22
C ARG A 33 -6.70 0.03 -14.26
N SER A 34 -7.20 -0.19 -15.47
CA SER A 34 -8.50 -0.84 -15.66
C SER A 34 -8.43 -2.31 -15.24
N LEU A 35 -9.59 -2.90 -14.94
CA LEU A 35 -9.67 -4.33 -14.61
C LEU A 35 -9.13 -5.21 -15.75
N GLU A 36 -9.40 -4.84 -17.00
CA GLU A 36 -8.90 -5.58 -18.18
C GLU A 36 -7.37 -5.65 -18.20
N GLU A 37 -6.72 -4.53 -17.88
CA GLU A 37 -5.26 -4.51 -17.79
C GLU A 37 -4.74 -5.34 -16.61
N VAL A 38 -5.39 -5.23 -15.45
CA VAL A 38 -5.01 -5.97 -14.24
C VAL A 38 -5.10 -7.48 -14.44
N LYS A 39 -6.05 -7.94 -15.24
CA LYS A 39 -6.19 -9.35 -15.59
C LYS A 39 -4.97 -9.90 -16.34
N THR A 40 -4.17 -9.05 -16.93
CA THR A 40 -2.92 -9.47 -17.61
C THR A 40 -1.72 -9.58 -16.65
N GLY A 41 -1.89 -9.17 -15.41
CA GLY A 41 -0.86 -9.23 -14.36
C GLY A 41 -0.92 -8.01 -13.45
N ILE A 42 -0.54 -8.19 -12.20
CA ILE A 42 -0.53 -7.17 -11.16
C ILE A 42 0.75 -7.33 -10.33
N ILE A 43 1.25 -6.26 -9.75
CA ILE A 43 2.38 -6.38 -8.83
C ILE A 43 1.94 -7.16 -7.58
N GLU A 44 2.75 -8.10 -7.16
CA GLU A 44 2.52 -8.92 -5.97
C GLU A 44 2.14 -8.05 -4.77
N SER A 45 1.04 -8.39 -4.12
CA SER A 45 0.48 -7.69 -2.96
C SER A 45 -0.13 -6.32 -3.25
N ALA A 46 -0.19 -5.88 -4.51
CA ALA A 46 -0.87 -4.62 -4.85
C ALA A 46 -2.39 -4.79 -4.75
N VAL A 47 -3.04 -3.71 -4.35
CA VAL A 47 -4.51 -3.59 -4.34
C VAL A 47 -4.94 -2.96 -5.66
N HIS A 48 -6.04 -3.43 -6.22
CA HIS A 48 -6.59 -2.82 -7.44
C HIS A 48 -7.68 -1.81 -7.09
N ILE A 49 -7.47 -0.56 -7.46
CA ILE A 49 -8.49 0.49 -7.43
C ILE A 49 -8.29 1.35 -8.67
N GLU A 50 -9.24 1.34 -9.59
CA GLU A 50 -9.14 2.11 -10.82
C GLU A 50 -9.08 3.61 -10.53
N TRP A 51 -8.26 4.35 -11.28
CA TRP A 51 -7.97 5.76 -11.00
C TRP A 51 -9.22 6.65 -10.97
N THR A 52 -10.24 6.29 -11.75
CA THR A 52 -11.51 7.03 -11.78
C THR A 52 -12.33 6.93 -10.50
N GLU A 53 -12.05 5.91 -9.69
CA GLU A 53 -12.80 5.60 -8.48
C GLU A 53 -11.98 5.79 -7.21
N ILE A 54 -10.72 6.22 -7.34
CA ILE A 54 -9.76 6.22 -6.23
C ILE A 54 -10.22 7.05 -5.04
N SER A 55 -10.86 8.21 -5.27
CA SER A 55 -11.27 9.12 -4.20
C SER A 55 -12.34 8.50 -3.28
N GLU A 56 -13.22 7.68 -3.83
CA GLU A 56 -14.27 7.01 -3.06
C GLU A 56 -13.78 5.67 -2.50
N GLU A 57 -13.17 4.87 -3.36
CA GLU A 57 -12.80 3.49 -3.04
C GLU A 57 -11.66 3.39 -2.04
N ILE A 58 -10.80 4.41 -1.93
CA ILE A 58 -9.70 4.40 -0.95
C ILE A 58 -10.22 4.27 0.49
N ASN A 59 -11.45 4.69 0.74
CA ASN A 59 -12.06 4.62 2.07
C ASN A 59 -12.23 3.18 2.57
N ARG A 60 -12.35 2.20 1.65
CA ARG A 60 -12.44 0.78 2.02
C ARG A 60 -11.23 0.29 2.79
N LEU A 61 -10.08 0.92 2.58
CA LEU A 61 -8.82 0.47 3.17
C LEU A 61 -8.60 1.02 4.58
N ASN A 62 -9.43 1.95 5.04
CA ASN A 62 -9.34 2.57 6.38
C ASN A 62 -7.94 3.07 6.72
N LEU A 63 -7.30 3.75 5.77
CA LEU A 63 -5.93 4.23 5.92
C LEU A 63 -5.89 5.55 6.69
N GLN A 64 -4.82 5.73 7.45
CA GLN A 64 -4.48 7.04 8.00
C GLN A 64 -4.06 7.97 6.86
N LYS A 65 -4.26 9.28 7.03
CA LYS A 65 -3.92 10.26 5.98
C LYS A 65 -2.41 10.33 5.72
N GLU A 66 -1.60 9.92 6.67
CA GLU A 66 -0.14 9.88 6.57
C GLU A 66 0.40 8.55 6.02
N GLN A 67 -0.48 7.60 5.76
CA GLN A 67 -0.10 6.29 5.22
C GLN A 67 0.69 6.44 3.94
N SER A 68 1.80 5.74 3.85
CA SER A 68 2.61 5.69 2.63
C SER A 68 1.85 4.91 1.56
N ILE A 69 1.58 5.56 0.43
CA ILE A 69 0.83 4.98 -0.69
C ILE A 69 1.67 5.11 -1.95
N PHE A 70 1.91 3.99 -2.61
CA PHE A 70 2.54 3.94 -3.93
C PHE A 70 1.49 3.61 -4.99
N LEU A 71 1.48 4.40 -6.05
CA LEU A 71 0.55 4.21 -7.17
C LEU A 71 1.32 3.88 -8.43
N TYR A 72 0.76 3.05 -9.28
CA TYR A 72 1.28 2.85 -10.62
C TYR A 72 0.16 2.58 -11.60
N CYS A 73 0.45 2.82 -12.89
CA CYS A 73 -0.45 2.45 -13.97
C CYS A 73 0.36 1.84 -15.11
N ARG A 74 -0.02 2.08 -16.35
CA ARG A 74 0.73 1.57 -17.51
C ARG A 74 1.95 2.43 -17.83
N SER A 75 1.83 3.75 -17.70
CA SER A 75 2.86 4.70 -18.10
C SER A 75 3.07 5.86 -17.13
N GLY A 76 2.32 5.93 -16.03
CA GLY A 76 2.43 6.98 -15.02
C GLY A 76 1.43 8.12 -15.13
N ASN A 77 0.70 8.24 -16.24
CA ASN A 77 -0.25 9.34 -16.45
C ASN A 77 -1.48 9.21 -15.53
N ARG A 78 -2.15 8.07 -15.55
CA ARG A 78 -3.33 7.82 -14.71
C ARG A 78 -2.98 7.79 -13.23
N SER A 79 -1.84 7.21 -12.88
CA SER A 79 -1.36 7.21 -11.49
C SER A 79 -1.00 8.61 -11.00
N GLY A 80 -0.53 9.50 -11.89
CA GLY A 80 -0.33 10.91 -11.56
C GLY A 80 -1.64 11.61 -11.23
N LYS A 81 -2.71 11.33 -11.99
CA LYS A 81 -4.04 11.85 -11.70
C LYS A 81 -4.61 11.30 -10.39
N ALA A 82 -4.39 10.02 -10.11
CA ALA A 82 -4.79 9.40 -8.87
C ALA A 82 -4.05 10.00 -7.67
N GLU A 83 -2.78 10.30 -7.81
CA GLU A 83 -1.98 10.98 -6.78
C GLU A 83 -2.61 12.32 -6.40
N ILE A 84 -2.93 13.13 -7.39
CA ILE A 84 -3.56 14.44 -7.17
C ILE A 84 -4.93 14.26 -6.48
N ALA A 85 -5.72 13.30 -6.91
CA ALA A 85 -7.04 13.03 -6.32
C ALA A 85 -6.92 12.65 -4.84
N LEU A 86 -5.94 11.80 -4.48
CA LEU A 86 -5.72 11.40 -3.10
C LEU A 86 -5.20 12.58 -2.25
N GLU A 87 -4.29 13.38 -2.79
CA GLU A 87 -3.79 14.57 -2.10
C GLU A 87 -4.93 15.55 -1.82
N ASN A 88 -5.84 15.72 -2.77
CA ASN A 88 -6.99 16.61 -2.62
C ASN A 88 -7.94 16.19 -1.49
N ILE A 89 -7.96 14.91 -1.12
CA ILE A 89 -8.78 14.42 -0.01
C ILE A 89 -7.98 14.19 1.27
N GLY A 90 -6.73 14.70 1.32
CA GLY A 90 -5.97 14.82 2.56
C GLY A 90 -4.84 13.83 2.76
N PHE A 91 -4.57 12.93 1.81
CA PHE A 91 -3.43 12.04 1.93
C PHE A 91 -2.13 12.80 1.68
N THR A 92 -1.15 12.65 2.55
CA THR A 92 0.07 13.46 2.56
C THR A 92 1.32 12.71 2.10
N ASN A 93 1.22 11.41 1.87
CA ASN A 93 2.39 10.58 1.56
C ASN A 93 2.08 9.64 0.39
N VAL A 94 1.82 10.23 -0.77
CA VAL A 94 1.44 9.51 -1.99
C VAL A 94 2.54 9.69 -3.03
N VAL A 95 2.98 8.61 -3.65
CA VAL A 95 4.04 8.62 -4.66
C VAL A 95 3.59 7.86 -5.90
N ASN A 96 3.73 8.50 -7.06
CA ASN A 96 3.51 7.88 -8.36
C ASN A 96 4.79 7.17 -8.79
N LEU A 97 4.75 5.84 -8.90
CA LEU A 97 5.90 5.04 -9.33
C LEU A 97 6.00 4.86 -10.85
N GLY A 98 5.07 5.43 -11.61
CA GLY A 98 5.09 5.34 -13.07
C GLY A 98 4.38 4.12 -13.62
N GLY A 99 4.99 3.47 -14.62
CA GLY A 99 4.43 2.27 -15.21
C GLY A 99 4.69 1.02 -14.38
N ILE A 100 3.90 -0.04 -14.64
CA ILE A 100 3.98 -1.28 -13.86
C ILE A 100 5.38 -1.91 -13.85
N LYS A 101 6.10 -1.87 -14.97
CA LYS A 101 7.45 -2.45 -15.04
C LYS A 101 8.44 -1.67 -14.17
N ASP A 102 8.39 -0.35 -14.24
CA ASP A 102 9.23 0.52 -13.42
C ASP A 102 8.87 0.38 -11.93
N ALA A 103 7.60 0.33 -11.62
CA ALA A 103 7.12 0.15 -10.26
C ALA A 103 7.58 -1.20 -9.68
N ALA A 104 7.46 -2.28 -10.44
CA ALA A 104 7.91 -3.60 -10.02
C ALA A 104 9.41 -3.61 -9.72
N LYS A 105 10.20 -2.94 -10.56
CA LYS A 105 11.65 -2.81 -10.37
C LYS A 105 11.97 -2.00 -9.12
N THR A 106 11.32 -0.86 -8.95
CA THR A 106 11.53 0.01 -7.79
C THR A 106 11.20 -0.70 -6.47
N LEU A 107 10.13 -1.49 -6.47
CA LEU A 107 9.65 -2.21 -5.29
C LEU A 107 10.37 -3.55 -5.08
N ASP A 108 11.15 -3.98 -6.05
CA ASP A 108 11.75 -5.33 -6.07
C ASP A 108 10.68 -6.41 -5.88
N LYS A 109 9.60 -6.32 -6.64
CA LYS A 109 8.47 -7.25 -6.59
C LYS A 109 8.17 -7.82 -7.97
N LYS A 110 7.57 -9.00 -7.97
CA LYS A 110 7.16 -9.70 -9.19
C LYS A 110 5.81 -9.20 -9.68
N ILE A 111 5.59 -9.33 -10.99
CA ILE A 111 4.26 -9.20 -11.58
C ILE A 111 3.68 -10.61 -11.59
N VAL A 112 2.52 -10.76 -10.98
CA VAL A 112 1.87 -12.06 -10.76
C VAL A 112 0.47 -12.06 -11.34
N GLU A 113 -0.12 -13.25 -11.42
CA GLU A 113 -1.51 -13.40 -11.86
C GLU A 113 -2.45 -12.73 -10.86
N TYR A 114 -3.46 -12.04 -11.38
CA TYR A 114 -4.47 -11.38 -10.55
C TYR A 114 -5.55 -12.37 -10.15
N SER A 115 -5.90 -12.39 -8.86
CA SER A 115 -7.05 -13.12 -8.35
C SER A 115 -7.91 -12.18 -7.50
N GLU A 116 -9.20 -12.15 -7.81
CA GLU A 116 -10.16 -11.34 -7.07
C GLU A 116 -10.38 -11.85 -5.65
#